data_e66606418c8b18c65f580644dcf62503
#
_entry.id   e66606418c8b18c65f580644dcf62503
#
_cell.length_a   1.000
_cell.length_b   1.000
_cell.length_c   1.000
_cell.angle_alpha   90.00
_cell.angle_beta   90.00
_cell.angle_gamma   90.00
#
_symmetry.space_group_name_H-M   'P 1'
#
loop_
_entity.id
_entity.type
_entity.pdbx_description
1 polymer ?
#
loop_
_entity_poly.entity_id
_entity_poly.type
_entity_poly.pdbx_seq_one_letter_code
_entity_poly.pdbx_strand_id
1 'polypeptide(L)'
;MATIPVHPCDERLPAAQLLTLGIQHVLVMYAGAVAVPLILGAALKLPKDQIAFLISADLFSCGVATLIQTLGLWIFGIRLPVIMGCTFAAVGPMVAIGTNPGLGILDIFGATIAAGIIGIFLAPMIGKLLRFFPPVVVGTVIAVIGLSLMGVGINWAAGGVGNPEYGNPVYLLLALVVLTLILMINKFARGFIANISVLLGIVAGFGIAMSLGRVDLNGVTNAPWVGIVLPFHFGLPHFDPLSIATMVIVMFVTFIESTGMFLAVGDMVERPVDQNALVRGLRVDGLGTLIGGIFNSFPHTSFSQNVGLIGVTGVKSRFVCATGGVILVALGLFPKMAQVVASVPPFVLGGAGIVMFGMVAANGIKVLSKVDFVKNHHNLFIVAVSIGLGLVPVVAPKFFSQLPHALEPILHSGILLASVSAVLLNIVFNGVKKERDATCAIHRAGRDFDGRAKVKH
;
A
#
# COMPACT_ATOMS: atom_id res chain seq x y z
N MET A 1 11.82 -32.40 -32.03
CA MET A 1 10.86 -32.04 -30.99
C MET A 1 10.68 -30.53 -31.09
N ALA A 2 9.50 -30.05 -31.50
CA ALA A 2 9.19 -28.62 -31.48
C ALA A 2 9.16 -28.19 -30.02
N THR A 3 10.05 -27.29 -29.62
CA THR A 3 10.04 -26.66 -28.28
C THR A 3 8.74 -25.86 -28.18
N ILE A 4 7.85 -26.25 -27.25
CA ILE A 4 6.68 -25.44 -26.94
C ILE A 4 7.20 -24.05 -26.52
N PRO A 5 6.76 -22.96 -27.18
CA PRO A 5 7.24 -21.63 -26.84
C PRO A 5 6.90 -21.32 -25.36
N VAL A 6 7.91 -20.96 -24.57
CA VAL A 6 7.73 -20.57 -23.18
C VAL A 6 6.88 -19.30 -23.13
N HIS A 7 5.85 -19.30 -22.29
CA HIS A 7 5.01 -18.10 -22.12
C HIS A 7 5.87 -16.90 -21.67
N PRO A 8 5.69 -15.66 -22.21
CA PRO A 8 6.51 -14.48 -21.87
C PRO A 8 6.62 -14.21 -20.36
N CYS A 9 5.58 -14.55 -19.58
CA CYS A 9 5.59 -14.44 -18.13
C CYS A 9 6.61 -15.38 -17.46
N ASP A 10 6.93 -16.51 -18.08
CA ASP A 10 7.86 -17.53 -17.57
C ASP A 10 9.24 -17.46 -18.27
N GLU A 11 9.47 -16.48 -19.11
CA GLU A 11 10.73 -16.23 -19.79
C GLU A 11 11.82 -15.82 -18.79
N ARG A 12 12.99 -16.47 -18.87
CA ARG A 12 14.18 -16.12 -18.08
C ARG A 12 15.07 -15.19 -18.89
N LEU A 13 15.04 -13.91 -18.54
CA LEU A 13 15.91 -12.91 -19.14
C LEU A 13 17.38 -13.08 -18.67
N PRO A 14 18.37 -12.54 -19.41
CA PRO A 14 19.77 -12.50 -18.95
C PRO A 14 19.90 -11.83 -17.57
N ALA A 15 20.85 -12.30 -16.76
CA ALA A 15 21.03 -11.84 -15.37
C ALA A 15 21.18 -10.31 -15.24
N ALA A 16 21.93 -9.68 -16.16
CA ALA A 16 22.09 -8.23 -16.18
C ALA A 16 20.76 -7.47 -16.41
N GLN A 17 19.90 -7.99 -17.31
CA GLN A 17 18.58 -7.42 -17.55
C GLN A 17 17.65 -7.64 -16.36
N LEU A 18 17.65 -8.84 -15.76
CA LEU A 18 16.89 -9.14 -14.55
C LEU A 18 17.26 -8.19 -13.42
N LEU A 19 18.55 -7.93 -13.21
CA LEU A 19 19.03 -7.04 -12.17
C LEU A 19 18.59 -5.59 -12.43
N THR A 20 18.81 -5.08 -13.65
CA THR A 20 18.44 -3.69 -14.02
C THR A 20 16.94 -3.47 -13.88
N LEU A 21 16.12 -4.36 -14.43
CA LEU A 21 14.67 -4.27 -14.38
C LEU A 21 14.13 -4.52 -12.96
N GLY A 22 14.75 -5.43 -12.20
CA GLY A 22 14.43 -5.66 -10.79
C GLY A 22 14.67 -4.42 -9.93
N ILE A 23 15.81 -3.74 -10.13
CA ILE A 23 16.09 -2.44 -9.49
C ILE A 23 15.01 -1.41 -9.85
N GLN A 24 14.58 -1.35 -11.12
CA GLN A 24 13.51 -0.43 -11.52
C GLN A 24 12.22 -0.67 -10.74
N HIS A 25 11.82 -1.93 -10.58
CA HIS A 25 10.65 -2.28 -9.78
C HIS A 25 10.79 -1.88 -8.31
N VAL A 26 11.96 -2.09 -7.72
CA VAL A 26 12.24 -1.68 -6.34
C VAL A 26 12.17 -0.16 -6.20
N LEU A 27 12.80 0.62 -7.08
CA LEU A 27 12.81 2.08 -7.01
C LEU A 27 11.42 2.70 -7.16
N VAL A 28 10.53 2.10 -7.97
CA VAL A 28 9.14 2.56 -8.13
C VAL A 28 8.33 2.38 -6.84
N MET A 29 8.49 1.24 -6.15
CA MET A 29 7.74 0.98 -4.93
C MET A 29 8.35 1.62 -3.67
N TYR A 30 9.64 1.92 -3.69
CA TYR A 30 10.43 2.24 -2.50
C TYR A 30 9.83 3.38 -1.66
N ALA A 31 9.47 4.48 -2.32
CA ALA A 31 8.87 5.63 -1.63
C ALA A 31 7.54 5.27 -0.92
N GLY A 32 6.72 4.44 -1.56
CA GLY A 32 5.47 3.96 -0.98
C GLY A 32 5.69 2.98 0.18
N ALA A 33 6.62 2.05 0.05
CA ALA A 33 6.92 1.08 1.09
C ALA A 33 7.42 1.76 2.37
N VAL A 34 8.37 2.68 2.27
CA VAL A 34 8.93 3.36 3.45
C VAL A 34 7.96 4.35 4.11
N ALA A 35 6.91 4.79 3.39
CA ALA A 35 5.96 5.76 3.93
C ALA A 35 5.18 5.19 5.12
N VAL A 36 4.77 3.91 5.08
CA VAL A 36 3.96 3.31 6.15
C VAL A 36 4.71 3.25 7.48
N PRO A 37 5.95 2.68 7.57
CA PRO A 37 6.74 2.74 8.80
C PRO A 37 7.02 4.16 9.29
N LEU A 38 7.23 5.12 8.39
CA LEU A 38 7.46 6.52 8.76
C LEU A 38 6.19 7.15 9.36
N ILE A 39 5.01 6.89 8.78
CA ILE A 39 3.73 7.40 9.31
C ILE A 39 3.47 6.82 10.70
N LEU A 40 3.58 5.50 10.83
CA LEU A 40 3.31 4.84 12.09
C LEU A 40 4.32 5.24 13.16
N GLY A 41 5.61 5.27 12.82
CA GLY A 41 6.66 5.71 13.71
C GLY A 41 6.46 7.13 14.21
N ALA A 42 6.06 8.06 13.34
CA ALA A 42 5.73 9.43 13.71
C ALA A 42 4.48 9.51 14.60
N ALA A 43 3.42 8.76 14.28
CA ALA A 43 2.18 8.75 15.05
C ALA A 43 2.37 8.19 16.47
N LEU A 44 3.19 7.14 16.60
CA LEU A 44 3.54 6.51 17.89
C LEU A 44 4.72 7.19 18.60
N LYS A 45 5.30 8.25 18.00
CA LYS A 45 6.47 8.97 18.52
C LYS A 45 7.67 8.06 18.80
N LEU A 46 7.90 7.08 17.93
CA LEU A 46 9.02 6.15 18.06
C LEU A 46 10.36 6.85 17.79
N PRO A 47 11.43 6.43 18.46
CA PRO A 47 12.78 6.90 18.18
C PRO A 47 13.23 6.46 16.78
N LYS A 48 14.16 7.21 16.17
CA LYS A 48 14.61 7.02 14.78
C LYS A 48 15.19 5.63 14.49
N ASP A 49 15.86 5.02 15.47
CA ASP A 49 16.41 3.67 15.37
C ASP A 49 15.31 2.61 15.26
N GLN A 50 14.22 2.76 16.01
CA GLN A 50 13.06 1.88 15.89
C GLN A 50 12.33 2.07 14.56
N ILE A 51 12.20 3.31 14.08
CA ILE A 51 11.63 3.57 12.74
C ILE A 51 12.51 2.94 11.66
N ALA A 52 13.82 3.06 11.76
CA ALA A 52 14.75 2.42 10.82
C ALA A 52 14.64 0.89 10.85
N PHE A 53 14.46 0.29 12.04
CA PHE A 53 14.18 -1.13 12.13
C PHE A 53 12.86 -1.52 11.44
N LEU A 54 11.78 -0.75 11.66
CA LEU A 54 10.48 -0.98 10.98
C LEU A 54 10.62 -0.91 9.45
N ILE A 55 11.42 0.04 8.93
CA ILE A 55 11.71 0.14 7.48
C ILE A 55 12.46 -1.10 6.99
N SER A 56 13.50 -1.54 7.73
CA SER A 56 14.26 -2.75 7.38
C SER A 56 13.38 -3.99 7.39
N ALA A 57 12.53 -4.13 8.42
CA ALA A 57 11.60 -5.23 8.58
C ALA A 57 10.54 -5.26 7.47
N ASP A 58 10.05 -4.09 7.07
CA ASP A 58 9.08 -3.96 5.98
C ASP A 58 9.68 -4.35 4.63
N LEU A 59 10.84 -3.81 4.27
CA LEU A 59 11.53 -4.18 3.03
C LEU A 59 11.87 -5.67 2.97
N PHE A 60 12.33 -6.26 4.07
CA PHE A 60 12.59 -7.69 4.18
C PHE A 60 11.33 -8.51 3.93
N SER A 61 10.24 -8.20 4.63
CA SER A 61 8.96 -8.91 4.53
C SER A 61 8.34 -8.76 3.14
N CYS A 62 8.37 -7.55 2.56
CA CYS A 62 7.95 -7.27 1.18
C CYS A 62 8.72 -8.13 0.18
N GLY A 63 10.04 -8.26 0.37
CA GLY A 63 10.90 -9.07 -0.49
C GLY A 63 10.54 -10.57 -0.41
N VAL A 64 10.38 -11.11 0.80
CA VAL A 64 9.98 -12.51 1.00
C VAL A 64 8.59 -12.78 0.41
N ALA A 65 7.62 -11.91 0.67
CA ALA A 65 6.27 -12.03 0.11
C ALA A 65 6.28 -11.97 -1.42
N THR A 66 7.08 -11.07 -2.01
CA THR A 66 7.26 -10.95 -3.46
C THR A 66 7.84 -12.23 -4.07
N LEU A 67 8.85 -12.83 -3.46
CA LEU A 67 9.43 -14.09 -3.92
C LEU A 67 8.39 -15.21 -3.94
N ILE A 68 7.62 -15.36 -2.87
CA ILE A 68 6.56 -16.36 -2.79
C ILE A 68 5.47 -16.09 -3.83
N GLN A 69 5.09 -14.83 -4.04
CA GLN A 69 4.04 -14.44 -4.98
C GLN A 69 4.42 -14.74 -6.44
N THR A 70 5.67 -14.43 -6.81
CA THR A 70 6.15 -14.53 -8.19
C THR A 70 6.63 -15.94 -8.56
N LEU A 71 7.34 -16.61 -7.67
CA LEU A 71 7.87 -17.95 -7.92
C LEU A 71 6.80 -19.03 -7.69
N GLY A 72 5.97 -18.83 -6.71
CA GLY A 72 4.96 -19.78 -6.25
C GLY A 72 5.58 -20.86 -5.35
N LEU A 73 4.92 -21.12 -4.24
CA LEU A 73 5.29 -22.15 -3.27
C LEU A 73 4.04 -22.96 -2.90
N TRP A 74 3.99 -24.22 -3.30
CA TRP A 74 2.86 -25.14 -3.04
C TRP A 74 1.50 -24.51 -3.38
N ILE A 75 0.67 -24.14 -2.38
CA ILE A 75 -0.66 -23.51 -2.55
C ILE A 75 -0.61 -21.97 -2.58
N PHE A 76 0.55 -21.38 -2.51
CA PHE A 76 0.80 -19.93 -2.48
C PHE A 76 1.39 -19.44 -3.81
N GLY A 77 1.10 -18.20 -4.17
CA GLY A 77 1.70 -17.48 -5.30
C GLY A 77 0.91 -17.57 -6.61
N ILE A 78 0.59 -16.40 -7.15
CA ILE A 78 -0.13 -16.27 -8.43
C ILE A 78 0.76 -16.55 -9.65
N ARG A 79 2.09 -16.48 -9.48
CA ARG A 79 3.11 -16.65 -10.55
C ARG A 79 2.97 -15.65 -11.69
N LEU A 80 2.70 -14.39 -11.34
CA LEU A 80 2.68 -13.23 -12.23
C LEU A 80 3.77 -12.23 -11.81
N PRO A 81 4.15 -11.27 -12.67
CA PRO A 81 5.09 -10.21 -12.31
C PRO A 81 4.45 -9.19 -11.38
N VAL A 82 4.35 -9.52 -10.10
CA VAL A 82 3.75 -8.70 -9.04
C VAL A 82 4.77 -8.45 -7.96
N ILE A 83 4.92 -7.21 -7.52
CA ILE A 83 5.67 -6.84 -6.31
C ILE A 83 4.68 -6.69 -5.15
N MET A 84 5.06 -7.23 -3.99
CA MET A 84 4.31 -7.08 -2.75
C MET A 84 4.87 -5.92 -1.93
N GLY A 85 4.00 -5.15 -1.31
CA GLY A 85 4.37 -4.08 -0.40
C GLY A 85 3.35 -3.91 0.72
N CYS A 86 3.64 -3.07 1.72
CA CYS A 86 2.69 -2.81 2.78
C CYS A 86 1.47 -2.02 2.28
N THR A 87 0.29 -2.36 2.77
CA THR A 87 -0.96 -1.70 2.36
C THR A 87 -1.18 -0.38 3.11
N PHE A 88 -1.53 0.67 2.37
CA PHE A 88 -1.98 1.93 2.96
C PHE A 88 -3.33 1.81 3.70
N ALA A 89 -4.13 0.81 3.36
CA ALA A 89 -5.40 0.57 4.04
C ALA A 89 -5.25 0.25 5.54
N ALA A 90 -4.10 -0.28 5.95
CA ALA A 90 -3.81 -0.61 7.34
C ALA A 90 -3.39 0.61 8.18
N VAL A 91 -2.92 1.70 7.56
CA VAL A 91 -2.28 2.82 8.27
C VAL A 91 -3.22 3.45 9.30
N GLY A 92 -4.44 3.84 8.90
CA GLY A 92 -5.41 4.43 9.82
C GLY A 92 -5.75 3.50 11.01
N PRO A 93 -6.15 2.24 10.76
CA PRO A 93 -6.36 1.23 11.78
C PRO A 93 -5.16 1.03 12.72
N MET A 94 -3.94 0.90 12.18
CA MET A 94 -2.74 0.72 12.99
C MET A 94 -2.45 1.93 13.88
N VAL A 95 -2.62 3.15 13.36
CA VAL A 95 -2.49 4.37 14.15
C VAL A 95 -3.55 4.40 15.26
N ALA A 96 -4.80 4.08 14.96
CA ALA A 96 -5.86 4.03 15.96
C ALA A 96 -5.62 3.00 17.08
N ILE A 97 -5.10 1.82 16.73
CA ILE A 97 -4.70 0.80 17.72
C ILE A 97 -3.51 1.29 18.54
N GLY A 98 -2.45 1.75 17.89
CA GLY A 98 -1.20 2.09 18.56
C GLY A 98 -1.25 3.36 19.40
N THR A 99 -2.19 4.28 19.15
CA THR A 99 -2.40 5.50 19.95
C THR A 99 -3.47 5.34 21.03
N ASN A 100 -4.18 4.21 21.07
CA ASN A 100 -5.16 3.92 22.12
C ASN A 100 -4.45 3.73 23.47
N PRO A 101 -4.90 4.38 24.55
CA PRO A 101 -4.25 4.32 25.87
C PRO A 101 -4.11 2.91 26.48
N GLY A 102 -4.95 1.97 26.05
CA GLY A 102 -4.93 0.58 26.53
C GLY A 102 -4.19 -0.41 25.64
N LEU A 103 -3.71 0.04 24.48
CA LEU A 103 -3.09 -0.79 23.44
C LEU A 103 -1.72 -0.21 23.08
N GLY A 104 -1.03 -0.83 22.12
CA GLY A 104 0.26 -0.34 21.66
C GLY A 104 0.75 -1.02 20.38
N ILE A 105 2.04 -0.88 20.10
CA ILE A 105 2.65 -1.44 18.91
C ILE A 105 2.61 -2.99 18.89
N LEU A 106 2.64 -3.64 20.05
CA LEU A 106 2.57 -5.10 20.17
C LEU A 106 1.18 -5.63 19.80
N ASP A 107 0.13 -4.85 20.06
CA ASP A 107 -1.24 -5.18 19.67
C ASP A 107 -1.43 -5.04 18.14
N ILE A 108 -0.73 -4.09 17.52
CA ILE A 108 -0.68 -3.97 16.04
C ILE A 108 -0.09 -5.26 15.44
N PHE A 109 1.05 -5.72 15.95
CA PHE A 109 1.70 -6.93 15.44
C PHE A 109 0.86 -8.19 15.71
N GLY A 110 0.26 -8.31 16.88
CA GLY A 110 -0.63 -9.43 17.18
C GLY A 110 -1.86 -9.46 16.28
N ALA A 111 -2.50 -8.31 16.07
CA ALA A 111 -3.63 -8.20 15.17
C ALA A 111 -3.23 -8.48 13.71
N THR A 112 -2.04 -8.05 13.29
CA THR A 112 -1.49 -8.33 11.96
C THR A 112 -1.25 -9.83 11.75
N ILE A 113 -0.63 -10.52 12.73
CA ILE A 113 -0.43 -11.98 12.70
C ILE A 113 -1.77 -12.71 12.57
N ALA A 114 -2.72 -12.39 13.46
CA ALA A 114 -4.02 -13.03 13.47
C ALA A 114 -4.79 -12.77 12.17
N ALA A 115 -4.80 -11.53 11.67
CA ALA A 115 -5.43 -11.18 10.40
C ALA A 115 -4.77 -11.89 9.21
N GLY A 116 -3.46 -12.07 9.22
CA GLY A 116 -2.72 -12.84 8.21
C GLY A 116 -3.15 -14.30 8.18
N ILE A 117 -3.22 -14.96 9.35
CA ILE A 117 -3.68 -16.35 9.48
C ILE A 117 -5.13 -16.46 8.98
N ILE A 118 -6.03 -15.62 9.49
CA ILE A 118 -7.44 -15.62 9.08
C ILE A 118 -7.56 -15.36 7.58
N GLY A 119 -6.76 -14.44 7.02
CA GLY A 119 -6.72 -14.12 5.60
C GLY A 119 -6.37 -15.33 4.73
N ILE A 120 -5.38 -16.14 5.11
CA ILE A 120 -5.02 -17.36 4.38
C ILE A 120 -6.25 -18.30 4.23
N PHE A 121 -7.02 -18.47 5.32
CA PHE A 121 -8.21 -19.31 5.32
C PHE A 121 -9.42 -18.66 4.62
N LEU A 122 -9.50 -17.33 4.59
CA LEU A 122 -10.57 -16.60 3.91
C LEU A 122 -10.35 -16.47 2.39
N ALA A 123 -9.11 -16.55 1.90
CA ALA A 123 -8.79 -16.40 0.49
C ALA A 123 -9.64 -17.30 -0.45
N PRO A 124 -9.91 -18.58 -0.15
CA PRO A 124 -10.79 -19.40 -0.98
C PRO A 124 -12.25 -18.92 -1.07
N MET A 125 -12.69 -18.12 -0.08
CA MET A 125 -14.06 -17.59 -0.03
C MET A 125 -14.22 -16.27 -0.78
N ILE A 126 -13.12 -15.71 -1.33
CA ILE A 126 -13.11 -14.37 -1.93
C ILE A 126 -14.14 -14.24 -3.06
N GLY A 127 -14.34 -15.27 -3.88
CA GLY A 127 -15.34 -15.25 -4.94
C GLY A 127 -16.74 -14.96 -4.42
N LYS A 128 -17.10 -15.50 -3.25
CA LYS A 128 -18.38 -15.22 -2.58
C LYS A 128 -18.42 -13.84 -1.95
N LEU A 129 -17.27 -13.32 -1.52
CA LEU A 129 -17.16 -12.03 -0.85
C LEU A 129 -17.13 -10.85 -1.82
N LEU A 130 -16.56 -11.02 -3.03
CA LEU A 130 -16.51 -10.00 -4.08
C LEU A 130 -17.89 -9.41 -4.42
N ARG A 131 -18.97 -10.16 -4.23
CA ARG A 131 -20.35 -9.67 -4.46
C ARG A 131 -20.75 -8.48 -3.57
N PHE A 132 -20.11 -8.33 -2.42
CA PHE A 132 -20.35 -7.22 -1.48
C PHE A 132 -19.53 -5.98 -1.81
N PHE A 133 -18.55 -6.13 -2.71
CA PHE A 133 -17.58 -5.09 -3.07
C PHE A 133 -17.65 -4.73 -4.56
N PRO A 134 -18.81 -4.26 -5.05
CA PRO A 134 -18.89 -3.73 -6.42
C PRO A 134 -18.00 -2.48 -6.58
N PRO A 135 -17.71 -2.02 -7.81
CA PRO A 135 -16.84 -0.87 -8.07
C PRO A 135 -17.19 0.40 -7.28
N VAL A 136 -18.47 0.63 -6.96
CA VAL A 136 -18.90 1.77 -6.13
C VAL A 136 -18.34 1.68 -4.72
N VAL A 137 -18.34 0.49 -4.10
CA VAL A 137 -17.77 0.28 -2.76
C VAL A 137 -16.25 0.38 -2.81
N VAL A 138 -15.62 -0.37 -3.73
CA VAL A 138 -14.15 -0.41 -3.88
C VAL A 138 -13.58 0.98 -4.14
N GLY A 139 -14.13 1.69 -5.12
CA GLY A 139 -13.66 3.02 -5.47
C GLY A 139 -13.82 4.04 -4.34
N THR A 140 -14.94 3.96 -3.60
CA THR A 140 -15.17 4.81 -2.42
C THR A 140 -14.14 4.54 -1.33
N VAL A 141 -13.88 3.30 -1.01
CA VAL A 141 -12.91 2.92 0.03
C VAL A 141 -11.51 3.38 -0.34
N ILE A 142 -11.06 3.12 -1.59
CA ILE A 142 -9.73 3.57 -2.06
C ILE A 142 -9.63 5.10 -2.04
N ALA A 143 -10.68 5.82 -2.44
CA ALA A 143 -10.69 7.28 -2.38
C ALA A 143 -10.55 7.78 -0.94
N VAL A 144 -11.27 7.19 0.01
CA VAL A 144 -11.18 7.54 1.44
C VAL A 144 -9.81 7.22 2.02
N ILE A 145 -9.16 6.12 1.61
CA ILE A 145 -7.77 5.81 2.03
C ILE A 145 -6.86 7.00 1.69
N GLY A 146 -6.87 7.44 0.42
CA GLY A 146 -6.04 8.55 0.00
C GLY A 146 -6.39 9.88 0.69
N LEU A 147 -7.68 10.19 0.83
CA LEU A 147 -8.15 11.40 1.50
C LEU A 147 -7.81 11.41 3.00
N SER A 148 -7.95 10.30 3.69
CA SER A 148 -7.60 10.19 5.12
C SER A 148 -6.11 10.38 5.36
N LEU A 149 -5.26 9.85 4.47
CA LEU A 149 -3.81 10.00 4.56
C LEU A 149 -3.32 11.39 4.11
N MET A 150 -4.14 12.15 3.35
CA MET A 150 -3.77 13.49 2.92
C MET A 150 -3.45 14.41 4.11
N GLY A 151 -4.18 14.26 5.22
CA GLY A 151 -3.90 14.99 6.46
C GLY A 151 -2.49 14.74 7.01
N VAL A 152 -1.99 13.53 6.87
CA VAL A 152 -0.59 13.19 7.25
C VAL A 152 0.39 13.93 6.37
N GLY A 153 0.20 13.91 5.05
CA GLY A 153 1.07 14.63 4.10
C GLY A 153 1.09 16.14 4.35
N ILE A 154 -0.05 16.75 4.63
CA ILE A 154 -0.17 18.19 4.95
C ILE A 154 0.56 18.51 6.27
N ASN A 155 0.34 17.72 7.32
CA ASN A 155 1.02 17.90 8.60
C ASN A 155 2.54 17.73 8.47
N TRP A 156 3.00 16.77 7.68
CA TRP A 156 4.42 16.61 7.38
C TRP A 156 4.99 17.83 6.63
N ALA A 157 4.26 18.39 5.65
CA ALA A 157 4.70 19.59 4.93
C ALA A 157 4.90 20.78 5.86
N ALA A 158 4.12 20.86 6.93
CA ALA A 158 4.26 21.88 7.97
C ALA A 158 5.37 21.57 9.02
N GLY A 159 6.08 20.45 8.89
CA GLY A 159 7.18 20.06 9.79
C GLY A 159 6.85 18.93 10.77
N GLY A 160 5.63 18.38 10.73
CA GLY A 160 5.15 17.29 11.59
C GLY A 160 4.44 17.76 12.85
N VAL A 161 3.45 16.98 13.28
CA VAL A 161 2.64 17.28 14.47
C VAL A 161 3.53 17.27 15.73
N GLY A 162 3.38 18.28 16.57
CA GLY A 162 4.16 18.44 17.81
C GLY A 162 5.54 19.11 17.64
N ASN A 163 5.90 19.49 16.41
CA ASN A 163 7.11 20.29 16.18
C ASN A 163 6.87 21.73 16.68
N PRO A 164 7.76 22.30 17.52
CA PRO A 164 7.64 23.70 17.96
C PRO A 164 7.65 24.69 16.79
N GLU A 165 8.32 24.39 15.70
CA GLU A 165 8.38 25.20 14.47
C GLU A 165 7.30 24.79 13.44
N TYR A 166 6.18 24.18 13.86
CA TYR A 166 5.11 23.77 12.94
C TYR A 166 4.60 24.97 12.15
N GLY A 167 4.54 24.83 10.82
CA GLY A 167 4.14 25.92 9.90
C GLY A 167 5.25 26.89 9.55
N ASN A 168 6.49 26.64 9.93
CA ASN A 168 7.63 27.46 9.55
C ASN A 168 7.69 27.64 8.01
N PRO A 169 7.77 28.92 7.51
CA PRO A 169 7.80 29.17 6.07
C PRO A 169 8.89 28.41 5.30
N VAL A 170 10.03 28.13 5.93
CA VAL A 170 11.11 27.34 5.32
C VAL A 170 10.66 25.91 5.06
N TYR A 171 9.91 25.30 5.99
CA TYR A 171 9.37 23.95 5.82
C TYR A 171 8.34 23.89 4.71
N LEU A 172 7.42 24.87 4.68
CA LEU A 172 6.40 24.98 3.63
C LEU A 172 7.04 25.18 2.26
N LEU A 173 8.07 26.05 2.17
CA LEU A 173 8.79 26.28 0.93
C LEU A 173 9.52 25.03 0.45
N LEU A 174 10.20 24.30 1.34
CA LEU A 174 10.86 23.03 0.98
C LEU A 174 9.88 21.96 0.53
N ALA A 175 8.74 21.82 1.21
CA ALA A 175 7.67 20.93 0.78
C ALA A 175 7.13 21.31 -0.60
N LEU A 176 6.94 22.63 -0.87
CA LEU A 176 6.51 23.13 -2.17
C LEU A 176 7.58 22.87 -3.26
N VAL A 177 8.85 23.03 -2.95
CA VAL A 177 9.95 22.72 -3.88
C VAL A 177 9.93 21.23 -4.24
N VAL A 178 9.82 20.33 -3.26
CA VAL A 178 9.73 18.88 -3.51
C VAL A 178 8.50 18.55 -4.37
N LEU A 179 7.34 19.10 -4.02
CA LEU A 179 6.11 18.92 -4.80
C LEU A 179 6.31 19.39 -6.25
N THR A 180 6.86 20.57 -6.44
CA THR A 180 7.11 21.14 -7.77
C THR A 180 8.09 20.30 -8.56
N LEU A 181 9.18 19.82 -7.95
CA LEU A 181 10.15 18.92 -8.59
C LEU A 181 9.49 17.64 -9.07
N ILE A 182 8.65 17.01 -8.24
CA ILE A 182 7.91 15.80 -8.63
C ILE A 182 7.00 16.08 -9.84
N LEU A 183 6.27 17.19 -9.83
CA LEU A 183 5.39 17.59 -10.94
C LEU A 183 6.19 17.87 -12.22
N MET A 184 7.32 18.56 -12.12
CA MET A 184 8.19 18.87 -13.26
C MET A 184 8.79 17.58 -13.84
N ILE A 185 9.32 16.69 -13.00
CA ILE A 185 9.83 15.40 -13.46
C ILE A 185 8.71 14.61 -14.16
N ASN A 186 7.51 14.56 -13.56
CA ASN A 186 6.39 13.82 -14.15
C ASN A 186 5.92 14.43 -15.49
N LYS A 187 5.99 15.76 -15.64
CA LYS A 187 5.60 16.47 -16.87
C LYS A 187 6.60 16.30 -18.00
N PHE A 188 7.89 16.40 -17.72
CA PHE A 188 8.93 16.47 -18.75
C PHE A 188 9.65 15.14 -18.98
N ALA A 189 9.76 14.28 -17.95
CA ALA A 189 10.32 12.96 -18.11
C ALA A 189 9.28 11.97 -18.66
N ARG A 190 9.77 10.89 -19.27
CA ARG A 190 8.94 9.81 -19.82
C ARG A 190 9.44 8.46 -19.32
N GLY A 191 8.58 7.46 -19.41
CA GLY A 191 8.94 6.09 -19.07
C GLY A 191 9.31 5.93 -17.60
N PHE A 192 10.41 5.24 -17.34
CA PHE A 192 10.86 4.89 -16.00
C PHE A 192 11.10 6.11 -15.08
N ILE A 193 11.72 7.19 -15.59
CA ILE A 193 12.04 8.39 -14.79
C ILE A 193 10.76 9.05 -14.26
N ALA A 194 9.70 9.10 -15.06
CA ALA A 194 8.41 9.61 -14.60
C ALA A 194 7.83 8.75 -13.45
N ASN A 195 7.98 7.42 -13.52
CA ASN A 195 7.47 6.51 -12.50
C ASN A 195 8.20 6.63 -11.15
N ILE A 196 9.48 7.01 -11.15
CA ILE A 196 10.27 7.24 -9.92
C ILE A 196 10.32 8.72 -9.48
N SER A 197 9.48 9.57 -10.06
CA SER A 197 9.48 11.02 -9.80
C SER A 197 9.37 11.36 -8.30
N VAL A 198 8.55 10.61 -7.56
CA VAL A 198 8.37 10.80 -6.12
C VAL A 198 9.68 10.51 -5.37
N LEU A 199 10.35 9.40 -5.68
CA LEU A 199 11.63 9.05 -5.08
C LEU A 199 12.69 10.11 -5.40
N LEU A 200 12.79 10.55 -6.66
CA LEU A 200 13.73 11.60 -7.07
C LEU A 200 13.44 12.92 -6.36
N GLY A 201 12.17 13.27 -6.17
CA GLY A 201 11.76 14.44 -5.40
C GLY A 201 12.19 14.38 -3.93
N ILE A 202 12.03 13.20 -3.30
CA ILE A 202 12.48 12.98 -1.91
C ILE A 202 14.01 13.10 -1.83
N VAL A 203 14.76 12.46 -2.73
CA VAL A 203 16.23 12.50 -2.73
C VAL A 203 16.73 13.91 -2.95
N ALA A 204 16.17 14.65 -3.91
CA ALA A 204 16.54 16.06 -4.14
C ALA A 204 16.18 16.94 -2.93
N GLY A 205 14.97 16.78 -2.37
CA GLY A 205 14.54 17.52 -1.19
C GLY A 205 15.40 17.22 0.04
N PHE A 206 15.82 15.97 0.22
CA PHE A 206 16.75 15.57 1.28
C PHE A 206 18.12 16.24 1.10
N GLY A 207 18.66 16.26 -0.12
CA GLY A 207 19.91 16.94 -0.45
C GLY A 207 19.84 18.45 -0.16
N ILE A 208 18.72 19.11 -0.52
CA ILE A 208 18.50 20.54 -0.21
C ILE A 208 18.39 20.74 1.31
N ALA A 209 17.63 19.91 2.03
CA ALA A 209 17.50 20.00 3.49
C ALA A 209 18.86 19.80 4.19
N MET A 210 19.69 18.89 3.66
CA MET A 210 21.04 18.63 4.17
C MET A 210 21.96 19.85 3.95
N SER A 211 21.91 20.47 2.78
CA SER A 211 22.70 21.69 2.50
C SER A 211 22.31 22.89 3.39
N LEU A 212 21.07 22.91 3.87
CA LEU A 212 20.56 23.91 4.81
C LEU A 212 20.80 23.54 6.28
N GLY A 213 21.52 22.44 6.58
CA GLY A 213 21.78 21.97 7.94
C GLY A 213 20.54 21.52 8.72
N ARG A 214 19.45 21.14 8.02
CA ARG A 214 18.17 20.74 8.62
C ARG A 214 18.01 19.22 8.73
N VAL A 215 19.07 18.46 8.55
CA VAL A 215 19.09 16.99 8.62
C VAL A 215 19.97 16.53 9.77
N ASP A 216 19.43 15.69 10.63
CA ASP A 216 20.18 15.03 11.70
C ASP A 216 20.60 13.62 11.26
N LEU A 217 21.92 13.44 11.05
CA LEU A 217 22.53 12.18 10.61
C LEU A 217 23.22 11.40 11.74
N ASN A 218 23.10 11.80 12.99
CA ASN A 218 23.81 11.18 14.11
C ASN A 218 23.54 9.68 14.23
N GLY A 219 22.30 9.23 13.96
CA GLY A 219 21.94 7.83 13.95
C GLY A 219 22.56 7.03 12.80
N VAL A 220 22.83 7.67 11.66
CA VAL A 220 23.36 7.01 10.44
C VAL A 220 24.83 6.59 10.65
N THR A 221 25.63 7.39 11.32
CA THR A 221 27.06 7.09 11.57
C THR A 221 27.23 5.83 12.40
N ASN A 222 26.36 5.63 13.38
CA ASN A 222 26.42 4.54 14.33
C ASN A 222 25.71 3.26 13.85
N ALA A 223 24.87 3.36 12.82
CA ALA A 223 24.13 2.22 12.29
C ALA A 223 25.08 1.20 11.60
N PRO A 224 24.92 -0.10 11.84
CA PRO A 224 25.70 -1.13 11.17
C PRO A 224 25.36 -1.20 9.67
N TRP A 225 26.34 -1.59 8.87
CA TRP A 225 26.13 -1.82 7.43
C TRP A 225 25.22 -3.02 7.15
N VAL A 226 25.40 -4.10 7.93
CA VAL A 226 24.62 -5.32 7.79
C VAL A 226 24.00 -5.66 9.14
N GLY A 227 22.74 -6.02 9.12
CA GLY A 227 21.98 -6.45 10.30
C GLY A 227 20.99 -7.55 9.93
N ILE A 228 20.52 -8.28 10.92
CA ILE A 228 19.51 -9.32 10.74
C ILE A 228 18.19 -8.77 11.25
N VAL A 229 17.15 -8.92 10.45
CA VAL A 229 15.78 -8.63 10.89
C VAL A 229 15.32 -9.80 11.77
N LEU A 230 15.26 -9.56 13.08
CA LEU A 230 14.86 -10.59 14.04
C LEU A 230 13.33 -10.61 14.18
N PRO A 231 12.72 -11.80 14.26
CA PRO A 231 11.30 -11.90 14.61
C PRO A 231 11.07 -11.40 16.03
N PHE A 232 9.90 -10.81 16.26
CA PHE A 232 9.48 -10.30 17.58
C PHE A 232 10.46 -9.34 18.25
N HIS A 233 11.14 -8.50 17.45
CA HIS A 233 12.16 -7.56 17.94
C HIS A 233 11.62 -6.58 19.01
N PHE A 234 10.38 -6.13 18.87
CA PHE A 234 9.73 -5.23 19.86
C PHE A 234 9.19 -5.95 21.09
N GLY A 235 9.17 -7.27 21.08
CA GLY A 235 8.60 -8.12 22.14
C GLY A 235 7.55 -9.09 21.58
N LEU A 236 6.96 -9.89 22.49
CA LEU A 236 5.91 -10.83 22.13
C LEU A 236 4.62 -10.09 21.79
N PRO A 237 3.94 -10.45 20.68
CA PRO A 237 2.72 -9.77 20.26
C PRO A 237 1.57 -9.99 21.25
N HIS A 238 0.74 -8.96 21.42
CA HIS A 238 -0.51 -9.05 22.16
C HIS A 238 -1.68 -9.25 21.20
N PHE A 239 -2.67 -10.02 21.61
CA PHE A 239 -3.81 -10.42 20.79
C PHE A 239 -5.11 -9.82 21.34
N ASP A 240 -5.38 -8.54 21.04
CA ASP A 240 -6.65 -7.90 21.37
C ASP A 240 -7.72 -8.26 20.34
N PRO A 241 -8.89 -8.81 20.77
CA PRO A 241 -9.94 -9.26 19.84
C PRO A 241 -10.47 -8.17 18.90
N LEU A 242 -10.60 -6.92 19.39
CA LEU A 242 -11.13 -5.83 18.60
C LEU A 242 -10.11 -5.34 17.57
N SER A 243 -8.85 -5.25 17.96
CA SER A 243 -7.74 -4.97 17.05
C SER A 243 -7.63 -6.03 15.93
N ILE A 244 -7.81 -7.31 16.29
CA ILE A 244 -7.84 -8.42 15.34
C ILE A 244 -9.02 -8.24 14.36
N ALA A 245 -10.24 -8.02 14.87
CA ALA A 245 -11.41 -7.80 14.02
C ALA A 245 -11.21 -6.62 13.06
N THR A 246 -10.64 -5.53 13.56
CA THR A 246 -10.28 -4.35 12.79
C THR A 246 -9.33 -4.70 11.63
N MET A 247 -8.25 -5.42 11.92
CA MET A 247 -7.25 -5.80 10.92
C MET A 247 -7.76 -6.87 9.94
N VAL A 248 -8.70 -7.72 10.36
CA VAL A 248 -9.40 -8.65 9.45
C VAL A 248 -10.24 -7.89 8.43
N ILE A 249 -10.93 -6.82 8.82
CA ILE A 249 -11.66 -5.95 7.87
C ILE A 249 -10.68 -5.31 6.88
N VAL A 250 -9.51 -4.86 7.34
CA VAL A 250 -8.44 -4.37 6.45
C VAL A 250 -8.03 -5.44 5.44
N MET A 251 -7.90 -6.70 5.85
CA MET A 251 -7.56 -7.79 4.92
C MET A 251 -8.60 -7.98 3.81
N PHE A 252 -9.89 -7.77 4.07
CA PHE A 252 -10.89 -7.79 2.99
C PHE A 252 -10.65 -6.68 1.97
N VAL A 253 -10.35 -5.45 2.42
CA VAL A 253 -10.00 -4.34 1.53
C VAL A 253 -8.76 -4.68 0.71
N THR A 254 -7.73 -5.22 1.35
CA THR A 254 -6.49 -5.67 0.72
C THR A 254 -6.74 -6.73 -0.36
N PHE A 255 -7.58 -7.73 -0.08
CA PHE A 255 -7.93 -8.76 -1.06
C PHE A 255 -8.62 -8.22 -2.30
N ILE A 256 -9.46 -7.20 -2.13
CA ILE A 256 -10.13 -6.55 -3.26
C ILE A 256 -9.12 -5.76 -4.09
N GLU A 257 -8.26 -5.01 -3.44
CA GLU A 257 -7.18 -4.26 -4.09
C GLU A 257 -6.28 -5.21 -4.90
N SER A 258 -5.76 -6.26 -4.27
CA SER A 258 -4.92 -7.26 -4.92
C SER A 258 -5.64 -8.01 -6.06
N THR A 259 -6.94 -8.32 -5.90
CA THR A 259 -7.73 -8.92 -6.97
C THR A 259 -7.73 -8.04 -8.22
N GLY A 260 -7.96 -6.74 -8.05
CA GLY A 260 -7.90 -5.78 -9.15
C GLY A 260 -6.53 -5.75 -9.83
N MET A 261 -5.45 -5.78 -9.06
CA MET A 261 -4.08 -5.79 -9.57
C MET A 261 -3.74 -7.10 -10.31
N PHE A 262 -4.13 -8.26 -9.76
CA PHE A 262 -3.90 -9.57 -10.39
C PHE A 262 -4.59 -9.69 -11.75
N LEU A 263 -5.84 -9.23 -11.85
CA LEU A 263 -6.57 -9.22 -13.10
C LEU A 263 -5.92 -8.28 -14.12
N ALA A 264 -5.56 -7.07 -13.70
CA ALA A 264 -4.89 -6.11 -14.56
C ALA A 264 -3.54 -6.64 -15.09
N VAL A 265 -2.72 -7.25 -14.22
CA VAL A 265 -1.46 -7.87 -14.64
C VAL A 265 -1.71 -9.05 -15.55
N GLY A 266 -2.68 -9.91 -15.23
CA GLY A 266 -3.05 -11.06 -16.06
C GLY A 266 -3.41 -10.66 -17.50
N ASP A 267 -4.19 -9.58 -17.65
CA ASP A 267 -4.54 -9.03 -18.97
C ASP A 267 -3.30 -8.46 -19.71
N MET A 268 -2.43 -7.72 -18.99
CA MET A 268 -1.21 -7.13 -19.59
C MET A 268 -0.21 -8.19 -20.07
N VAL A 269 -0.07 -9.30 -19.33
CA VAL A 269 0.85 -10.38 -19.70
C VAL A 269 0.18 -11.47 -20.54
N GLU A 270 -1.09 -11.28 -20.91
CA GLU A 270 -1.89 -12.22 -21.73
C GLU A 270 -2.04 -13.61 -21.07
N ARG A 271 -2.06 -13.65 -19.73
CA ARG A 271 -2.25 -14.86 -18.95
C ARG A 271 -3.53 -14.74 -18.11
N PRO A 272 -4.64 -15.36 -18.52
CA PRO A 272 -5.92 -15.29 -17.79
C PRO A 272 -5.75 -15.77 -16.34
N VAL A 273 -6.30 -15.00 -15.41
CA VAL A 273 -6.32 -15.35 -13.98
C VAL A 273 -7.60 -16.11 -13.69
N ASP A 274 -7.48 -17.42 -13.49
CA ASP A 274 -8.60 -18.24 -13.03
C ASP A 274 -8.80 -18.14 -11.50
N GLN A 275 -9.89 -18.72 -11.01
CA GLN A 275 -10.24 -18.71 -9.60
C GLN A 275 -9.14 -19.33 -8.72
N ASN A 276 -8.49 -20.40 -9.18
CA ASN A 276 -7.44 -21.06 -8.42
C ASN A 276 -6.18 -20.21 -8.33
N ALA A 277 -5.77 -19.58 -9.44
CA ALA A 277 -4.65 -18.62 -9.46
C ALA A 277 -4.93 -17.43 -8.54
N LEU A 278 -6.15 -16.88 -8.59
CA LEU A 278 -6.57 -15.79 -7.70
C LEU A 278 -6.46 -16.18 -6.23
N VAL A 279 -7.01 -17.33 -5.84
CA VAL A 279 -6.94 -17.83 -4.45
C VAL A 279 -5.49 -18.02 -4.01
N ARG A 280 -4.62 -18.57 -4.88
CA ARG A 280 -3.20 -18.74 -4.58
C ARG A 280 -2.49 -17.39 -4.37
N GLY A 281 -2.83 -16.37 -5.16
CA GLY A 281 -2.32 -15.02 -5.00
C GLY A 281 -2.76 -14.37 -3.69
N LEU A 282 -4.05 -14.42 -3.38
CA LEU A 282 -4.62 -13.84 -2.15
C LEU A 282 -4.15 -14.55 -0.86
N ARG A 283 -3.85 -15.85 -0.94
CA ARG A 283 -3.18 -16.54 0.18
C ARG A 283 -1.81 -15.95 0.50
N VAL A 284 -1.11 -15.38 -0.50
CA VAL A 284 0.17 -14.69 -0.23
C VAL A 284 -0.04 -13.35 0.42
N ASP A 285 -1.12 -12.63 0.15
CA ASP A 285 -1.44 -11.42 0.91
C ASP A 285 -1.61 -11.76 2.41
N GLY A 286 -2.32 -12.86 2.71
CA GLY A 286 -2.43 -13.36 4.09
C GLY A 286 -1.09 -13.84 4.66
N LEU A 287 -0.32 -14.62 3.90
CA LEU A 287 0.98 -15.13 4.34
C LEU A 287 2.01 -14.01 4.51
N GLY A 288 2.05 -13.04 3.58
CA GLY A 288 2.91 -11.85 3.68
C GLY A 288 2.55 -11.01 4.91
N THR A 289 1.25 -10.86 5.20
CA THR A 289 0.76 -10.20 6.41
C THR A 289 1.17 -10.94 7.68
N LEU A 290 1.07 -12.27 7.70
CA LEU A 290 1.56 -13.10 8.81
C LEU A 290 3.07 -12.94 9.02
N ILE A 291 3.86 -13.05 7.93
CA ILE A 291 5.31 -12.82 7.97
C ILE A 291 5.60 -11.40 8.45
N GLY A 292 4.88 -10.40 7.94
CA GLY A 292 4.99 -9.02 8.38
C GLY A 292 4.81 -8.88 9.89
N GLY A 293 3.74 -9.41 10.46
CA GLY A 293 3.50 -9.35 11.90
C GLY A 293 4.60 -10.05 12.73
N ILE A 294 5.12 -11.20 12.27
CA ILE A 294 6.22 -11.92 12.94
C ILE A 294 7.52 -11.10 12.92
N PHE A 295 7.84 -10.48 11.80
CA PHE A 295 9.06 -9.67 11.63
C PHE A 295 8.87 -8.19 11.98
N ASN A 296 7.79 -7.82 12.66
CA ASN A 296 7.49 -6.45 13.07
C ASN A 296 7.31 -5.48 11.89
N SER A 297 6.66 -5.94 10.85
CA SER A 297 6.17 -5.17 9.72
C SER A 297 4.64 -5.18 9.68
N PHE A 298 4.04 -4.88 8.54
CA PHE A 298 2.65 -4.49 8.37
C PHE A 298 1.91 -5.44 7.41
N PRO A 299 0.57 -5.31 7.27
CA PRO A 299 -0.16 -6.07 6.25
C PRO A 299 0.31 -5.76 4.84
N HIS A 300 0.40 -6.82 4.01
CA HIS A 300 0.93 -6.75 2.65
C HIS A 300 -0.16 -6.84 1.60
N THR A 301 0.07 -6.16 0.48
CA THR A 301 -0.79 -6.13 -0.71
C THR A 301 0.05 -6.12 -1.98
N SER A 302 -0.59 -6.33 -3.14
CA SER A 302 0.04 -6.13 -4.45
C SER A 302 0.17 -4.66 -4.78
N PHE A 303 1.39 -4.20 -5.09
CA PHE A 303 1.68 -2.77 -5.27
C PHE A 303 1.24 -2.26 -6.65
N SER A 304 0.28 -1.35 -6.67
CA SER A 304 -0.33 -0.82 -7.91
C SER A 304 0.63 -0.04 -8.80
N GLN A 305 1.60 0.67 -8.22
CA GLN A 305 2.62 1.41 -8.96
C GLN A 305 3.46 0.49 -9.86
N ASN A 306 3.77 -0.71 -9.37
CA ASN A 306 4.53 -1.71 -10.12
C ASN A 306 3.73 -2.34 -11.27
N VAL A 307 2.41 -2.43 -11.12
CA VAL A 307 1.52 -2.83 -12.24
C VAL A 307 1.59 -1.82 -13.38
N GLY A 308 1.60 -0.52 -13.06
CA GLY A 308 1.80 0.55 -14.05
C GLY A 308 3.13 0.44 -14.80
N LEU A 309 4.21 0.02 -14.13
CA LEU A 309 5.53 -0.15 -14.72
C LEU A 309 5.54 -1.25 -15.79
N ILE A 310 4.81 -2.36 -15.58
CA ILE A 310 4.66 -3.44 -16.58
C ILE A 310 4.02 -2.88 -17.87
N GLY A 311 2.96 -2.06 -17.73
CA GLY A 311 2.30 -1.43 -18.86
C GLY A 311 3.21 -0.48 -19.66
N VAL A 312 4.12 0.22 -18.99
CA VAL A 312 5.05 1.18 -19.60
C VAL A 312 6.25 0.48 -20.26
N THR A 313 6.81 -0.54 -19.59
CA THR A 313 8.02 -1.24 -20.06
C THR A 313 7.73 -2.37 -21.03
N GLY A 314 6.50 -2.91 -21.02
CA GLY A 314 6.13 -4.11 -21.77
C GLY A 314 6.81 -5.39 -21.29
N VAL A 315 7.55 -5.35 -20.17
CA VAL A 315 8.29 -6.50 -19.63
C VAL A 315 7.33 -7.40 -18.85
N LYS A 316 7.10 -8.61 -19.37
CA LYS A 316 6.10 -9.57 -18.86
C LYS A 316 6.70 -10.62 -17.91
N SER A 317 8.03 -10.76 -17.83
CA SER A 317 8.69 -11.80 -17.04
C SER A 317 8.51 -11.64 -15.53
N ARG A 318 7.95 -12.66 -14.87
CA ARG A 318 7.81 -12.70 -13.41
C ARG A 318 9.14 -12.78 -12.65
N PHE A 319 10.18 -13.24 -13.32
CA PHE A 319 11.52 -13.33 -12.72
C PHE A 319 12.14 -11.95 -12.48
N VAL A 320 11.70 -10.91 -13.19
CA VAL A 320 12.08 -9.51 -12.91
C VAL A 320 11.59 -9.10 -11.53
N CYS A 321 10.33 -9.37 -11.20
CA CYS A 321 9.78 -9.08 -9.88
C CYS A 321 10.39 -10.00 -8.80
N ALA A 322 10.71 -11.26 -9.13
CA ALA A 322 11.44 -12.12 -8.21
C ALA A 322 12.83 -11.56 -7.88
N THR A 323 13.56 -11.05 -8.89
CA THR A 323 14.84 -10.36 -8.65
C THR A 323 14.64 -9.10 -7.80
N GLY A 324 13.58 -8.33 -8.04
CA GLY A 324 13.17 -7.23 -7.16
C GLY A 324 12.95 -7.67 -5.72
N GLY A 325 12.31 -8.83 -5.52
CA GLY A 325 12.13 -9.45 -4.20
C GLY A 325 13.45 -9.77 -3.50
N VAL A 326 14.43 -10.33 -4.22
CA VAL A 326 15.79 -10.58 -3.68
C VAL A 326 16.45 -9.25 -3.27
N ILE A 327 16.33 -8.22 -4.10
CA ILE A 327 16.90 -6.88 -3.80
C ILE A 327 16.24 -6.29 -2.56
N LEU A 328 14.92 -6.42 -2.40
CA LEU A 328 14.20 -5.94 -1.21
C LEU A 328 14.65 -6.67 0.06
N VAL A 329 14.80 -8.00 0.01
CA VAL A 329 15.36 -8.77 1.13
C VAL A 329 16.76 -8.24 1.48
N ALA A 330 17.61 -8.06 0.48
CA ALA A 330 18.95 -7.51 0.68
C ALA A 330 18.91 -6.13 1.33
N LEU A 331 18.05 -5.20 0.82
CA LEU A 331 17.88 -3.85 1.39
C LEU A 331 17.40 -3.88 2.83
N GLY A 332 16.51 -4.82 3.18
CA GLY A 332 16.07 -5.02 4.56
C GLY A 332 17.20 -5.44 5.52
N LEU A 333 18.27 -6.05 4.98
CA LEU A 333 19.47 -6.42 5.74
C LEU A 333 20.54 -5.32 5.83
N PHE A 334 20.24 -4.09 5.34
CA PHE A 334 21.12 -2.92 5.42
C PHE A 334 20.54 -1.82 6.32
N PRO A 335 20.66 -1.93 7.67
CA PRO A 335 20.11 -0.97 8.62
C PRO A 335 20.58 0.46 8.39
N LYS A 336 21.80 0.65 7.90
CA LYS A 336 22.35 1.97 7.58
C LYS A 336 21.53 2.72 6.53
N MET A 337 21.04 2.02 5.50
CA MET A 337 20.16 2.61 4.48
C MET A 337 18.80 2.99 5.07
N ALA A 338 18.24 2.11 5.90
CA ALA A 338 16.99 2.39 6.60
C ALA A 338 17.11 3.60 7.53
N GLN A 339 18.26 3.76 8.21
CA GLN A 339 18.53 4.91 9.07
C GLN A 339 18.65 6.22 8.28
N VAL A 340 19.23 6.19 7.07
CA VAL A 340 19.22 7.36 6.16
C VAL A 340 17.79 7.76 5.83
N VAL A 341 16.93 6.79 5.50
CA VAL A 341 15.51 7.04 5.19
C VAL A 341 14.76 7.58 6.41
N ALA A 342 14.98 7.01 7.60
CA ALA A 342 14.39 7.50 8.84
C ALA A 342 14.88 8.91 9.24
N SER A 343 15.99 9.38 8.65
CA SER A 343 16.54 10.71 8.85
C SER A 343 15.97 11.77 7.88
N VAL A 344 15.13 11.36 6.92
CA VAL A 344 14.48 12.30 6.00
C VAL A 344 13.51 13.20 6.77
N PRO A 345 13.68 14.54 6.72
CA PRO A 345 12.82 15.44 7.46
C PRO A 345 11.34 15.34 7.03
N PRO A 346 10.37 15.49 7.98
CA PRO A 346 8.94 15.43 7.67
C PRO A 346 8.52 16.38 6.54
N PHE A 347 9.04 17.61 6.48
CA PHE A 347 8.66 18.58 5.44
C PHE A 347 9.09 18.14 4.02
N VAL A 348 10.14 17.35 3.88
CA VAL A 348 10.52 16.72 2.58
C VAL A 348 9.51 15.64 2.22
N LEU A 349 9.18 14.78 3.20
CA LEU A 349 8.17 13.73 3.04
C LEU A 349 6.77 14.31 2.78
N GLY A 350 6.47 15.50 3.30
CA GLY A 350 5.18 16.16 3.12
C GLY A 350 4.89 16.53 1.67
N GLY A 351 5.87 17.14 0.97
CA GLY A 351 5.74 17.43 -0.46
C GLY A 351 5.49 16.19 -1.31
N ALA A 352 6.22 15.10 -1.01
CA ALA A 352 6.03 13.80 -1.65
C ALA A 352 4.71 13.13 -1.24
N GLY A 353 4.34 13.21 0.04
CA GLY A 353 3.13 12.64 0.61
C GLY A 353 1.85 13.18 -0.02
N ILE A 354 1.78 14.49 -0.26
CA ILE A 354 0.65 15.13 -0.96
C ILE A 354 0.44 14.46 -2.33
N VAL A 355 1.51 14.21 -3.09
CA VAL A 355 1.41 13.53 -4.40
C VAL A 355 1.00 12.06 -4.21
N MET A 356 1.67 11.33 -3.32
CA MET A 356 1.41 9.88 -3.13
C MET A 356 -0.02 9.61 -2.67
N PHE A 357 -0.48 10.31 -1.63
CA PHE A 357 -1.83 10.10 -1.08
C PHE A 357 -2.91 10.65 -2.02
N GLY A 358 -2.61 11.76 -2.71
CA GLY A 358 -3.45 12.28 -3.79
C GLY A 358 -3.62 11.27 -4.93
N MET A 359 -2.56 10.58 -5.32
CA MET A 359 -2.62 9.52 -6.34
C MET A 359 -3.45 8.30 -5.88
N VAL A 360 -3.39 7.95 -4.59
CA VAL A 360 -4.27 6.90 -4.04
C VAL A 360 -5.74 7.33 -4.15
N ALA A 361 -6.07 8.56 -3.73
CA ALA A 361 -7.43 9.11 -3.87
C ALA A 361 -7.88 9.15 -5.34
N ALA A 362 -7.02 9.59 -6.24
CA ALA A 362 -7.29 9.64 -7.68
C ALA A 362 -7.53 8.23 -8.28
N ASN A 363 -6.84 7.20 -7.80
CA ASN A 363 -7.10 5.81 -8.19
C ASN A 363 -8.50 5.37 -7.75
N GLY A 364 -8.95 5.74 -6.55
CA GLY A 364 -10.33 5.52 -6.11
C GLY A 364 -11.35 6.19 -7.03
N ILE A 365 -11.13 7.45 -7.39
CA ILE A 365 -11.97 8.20 -8.35
C ILE A 365 -11.97 7.52 -9.72
N LYS A 366 -10.83 7.00 -10.19
CA LYS A 366 -10.73 6.25 -11.44
C LYS A 366 -11.56 4.96 -11.43
N VAL A 367 -11.66 4.28 -10.28
CA VAL A 367 -12.57 3.14 -10.12
C VAL A 367 -14.03 3.60 -10.14
N LEU A 368 -14.35 4.71 -9.45
CA LEU A 368 -15.70 5.29 -9.43
C LEU A 368 -16.16 5.77 -10.81
N SER A 369 -15.26 6.22 -11.70
CA SER A 369 -15.64 6.64 -13.05
C SER A 369 -16.25 5.53 -13.91
N LYS A 370 -16.13 4.26 -13.48
CA LYS A 370 -16.74 3.09 -14.13
C LYS A 370 -18.15 2.77 -13.60
N VAL A 371 -18.58 3.48 -12.56
CA VAL A 371 -19.91 3.29 -11.93
C VAL A 371 -20.95 4.08 -12.69
N ASP A 372 -22.09 3.45 -12.99
CA ASP A 372 -23.22 4.13 -13.62
C ASP A 372 -24.01 4.90 -12.56
N PHE A 373 -23.77 6.20 -12.46
CA PHE A 373 -24.46 7.11 -11.56
C PHE A 373 -25.77 7.63 -12.15
N VAL A 374 -25.93 7.57 -13.47
CA VAL A 374 -27.12 8.08 -14.17
C VAL A 374 -28.28 7.12 -14.04
N LYS A 375 -28.05 5.83 -14.29
CA LYS A 375 -29.10 4.80 -14.18
C LYS A 375 -29.42 4.42 -12.75
N ASN A 376 -28.45 4.58 -11.84
CA ASN A 376 -28.63 4.25 -10.42
C ASN A 376 -28.15 5.39 -9.52
N HIS A 377 -29.07 6.28 -9.19
CA HIS A 377 -28.82 7.43 -8.30
C HIS A 377 -28.43 7.02 -6.88
N HIS A 378 -28.78 5.81 -6.42
CA HIS A 378 -28.40 5.32 -5.10
C HIS A 378 -26.87 5.21 -4.94
N ASN A 379 -26.14 4.97 -6.04
CA ASN A 379 -24.68 4.95 -6.03
C ASN A 379 -24.08 6.29 -5.55
N LEU A 380 -24.72 7.44 -5.85
CA LEU A 380 -24.27 8.75 -5.36
C LEU A 380 -24.40 8.84 -3.83
N PHE A 381 -25.50 8.34 -3.26
CA PHE A 381 -25.70 8.33 -1.80
C PHE A 381 -24.70 7.42 -1.11
N ILE A 382 -24.41 6.24 -1.68
CA ILE A 382 -23.41 5.33 -1.15
C ILE A 382 -22.05 6.03 -1.07
N VAL A 383 -21.61 6.66 -2.16
CA VAL A 383 -20.34 7.39 -2.20
C VAL A 383 -20.32 8.57 -1.22
N ALA A 384 -21.36 9.42 -1.27
CA ALA A 384 -21.42 10.65 -0.47
C ALA A 384 -21.39 10.35 1.04
N VAL A 385 -22.27 9.45 1.51
CA VAL A 385 -22.37 9.11 2.93
C VAL A 385 -21.12 8.40 3.43
N SER A 386 -20.58 7.46 2.62
CA SER A 386 -19.39 6.70 3.03
C SER A 386 -18.13 7.55 3.06
N ILE A 387 -17.96 8.50 2.13
CA ILE A 387 -16.86 9.49 2.19
C ILE A 387 -17.06 10.39 3.43
N GLY A 388 -18.28 10.89 3.65
CA GLY A 388 -18.59 11.72 4.80
C GLY A 388 -18.22 11.04 6.12
N LEU A 389 -18.71 9.81 6.35
CA LEU A 389 -18.41 9.04 7.56
C LEU A 389 -16.90 8.70 7.66
N GLY A 390 -16.26 8.38 6.54
CA GLY A 390 -14.82 8.07 6.50
C GLY A 390 -13.93 9.27 6.84
N LEU A 391 -14.40 10.50 6.59
CA LEU A 391 -13.64 11.71 6.90
C LEU A 391 -13.90 12.23 8.32
N VAL A 392 -14.90 11.74 9.05
CA VAL A 392 -15.22 12.20 10.42
C VAL A 392 -13.98 12.20 11.34
N PRO A 393 -13.19 11.11 11.46
CA PRO A 393 -12.04 11.09 12.36
C PRO A 393 -10.92 12.06 11.94
N VAL A 394 -10.85 12.40 10.65
CA VAL A 394 -9.84 13.31 10.10
C VAL A 394 -10.23 14.77 10.35
N VAL A 395 -11.50 15.12 10.12
CA VAL A 395 -12.00 16.49 10.19
C VAL A 395 -12.39 16.86 11.63
N ALA A 396 -12.96 15.91 12.37
CA ALA A 396 -13.45 16.11 13.73
C ALA A 396 -12.93 14.99 14.66
N PRO A 397 -11.63 14.98 15.05
CA PRO A 397 -11.01 13.89 15.82
C PRO A 397 -11.71 13.61 17.16
N LYS A 398 -12.38 14.61 17.75
CA LYS A 398 -13.12 14.48 19.02
C LYS A 398 -14.58 14.06 18.87
N PHE A 399 -15.05 13.77 17.63
CA PHE A 399 -16.46 13.48 17.38
C PHE A 399 -16.97 12.28 18.19
N PHE A 400 -16.13 11.27 18.34
CA PHE A 400 -16.45 10.02 19.05
C PHE A 400 -15.95 9.97 20.49
N SER A 401 -15.43 11.08 21.05
CA SER A 401 -14.76 11.10 22.38
C SER A 401 -15.64 10.71 23.57
N GLN A 402 -16.95 10.71 23.42
CA GLN A 402 -17.90 10.30 24.47
C GLN A 402 -18.31 8.82 24.37
N LEU A 403 -17.83 8.11 23.34
CA LEU A 403 -18.13 6.69 23.17
C LEU A 403 -17.11 5.81 23.93
N PRO A 404 -17.46 4.55 24.25
CA PRO A 404 -16.55 3.66 24.94
C PRO A 404 -15.19 3.51 24.24
N HIS A 405 -14.09 3.62 24.97
CA HIS A 405 -12.73 3.47 24.45
C HIS A 405 -12.49 2.16 23.70
N ALA A 406 -13.21 1.11 24.07
CA ALA A 406 -13.16 -0.17 23.36
C ALA A 406 -13.49 -0.04 21.86
N LEU A 407 -14.32 0.91 21.43
CA LEU A 407 -14.69 1.11 20.03
C LEU A 407 -13.74 2.04 19.25
N GLU A 408 -12.78 2.67 19.91
CA GLU A 408 -11.83 3.61 19.28
C GLU A 408 -11.12 3.03 18.05
N PRO A 409 -10.60 1.78 18.04
CA PRO A 409 -9.93 1.23 16.86
C PRO A 409 -10.80 1.21 15.59
N ILE A 410 -12.11 1.10 15.75
CA ILE A 410 -13.07 1.13 14.63
C ILE A 410 -13.49 2.56 14.33
N LEU A 411 -13.87 3.34 15.34
CA LEU A 411 -14.47 4.67 15.17
C LEU A 411 -13.45 5.75 14.75
N HIS A 412 -12.19 5.61 15.17
CA HIS A 412 -11.11 6.51 14.76
C HIS A 412 -10.45 6.09 13.44
N SER A 413 -10.86 4.98 12.84
CA SER A 413 -10.43 4.58 11.50
C SER A 413 -11.44 5.00 10.44
N GLY A 414 -11.15 6.10 9.74
CA GLY A 414 -12.00 6.57 8.64
C GLY A 414 -12.16 5.54 7.53
N ILE A 415 -11.13 4.72 7.29
CA ILE A 415 -11.14 3.65 6.28
C ILE A 415 -12.15 2.56 6.66
N LEU A 416 -12.21 2.18 7.94
CA LEU A 416 -13.19 1.20 8.42
C LEU A 416 -14.60 1.74 8.35
N LEU A 417 -14.82 2.97 8.81
CA LEU A 417 -16.12 3.63 8.74
C LEU A 417 -16.62 3.72 7.30
N ALA A 418 -15.77 4.13 6.35
CA ALA A 418 -16.10 4.15 4.94
C ALA A 418 -16.38 2.76 4.38
N SER A 419 -15.57 1.76 4.73
CA SER A 419 -15.73 0.40 4.22
C SER A 419 -17.04 -0.23 4.69
N VAL A 420 -17.32 -0.16 5.99
CA VAL A 420 -18.53 -0.72 6.59
C VAL A 420 -19.76 0.00 6.06
N SER A 421 -19.76 1.35 6.03
CA SER A 421 -20.89 2.11 5.53
C SER A 421 -21.15 1.88 4.04
N ALA A 422 -20.09 1.82 3.21
CA ALA A 422 -20.24 1.58 1.78
C ALA A 422 -20.82 0.18 1.49
N VAL A 423 -20.37 -0.85 2.22
CA VAL A 423 -20.91 -2.20 2.09
C VAL A 423 -22.37 -2.25 2.54
N LEU A 424 -22.69 -1.71 3.73
CA LEU A 424 -24.05 -1.72 4.26
C LEU A 424 -25.02 -0.95 3.36
N LEU A 425 -24.67 0.26 2.95
CA LEU A 425 -25.50 1.06 2.05
C LEU A 425 -25.66 0.39 0.68
N ASN A 426 -24.61 -0.25 0.16
CA ASN A 426 -24.73 -1.00 -1.09
C ASN A 426 -25.68 -2.18 -0.96
N ILE A 427 -25.65 -2.91 0.15
CA ILE A 427 -26.59 -4.01 0.41
C ILE A 427 -28.04 -3.47 0.50
N VAL A 428 -28.23 -2.36 1.22
CA VAL A 428 -29.56 -1.74 1.41
C VAL A 428 -30.16 -1.23 0.09
N PHE A 429 -29.36 -0.50 -0.70
CA PHE A 429 -29.87 0.18 -1.89
C PHE A 429 -29.79 -0.68 -3.16
N ASN A 430 -28.76 -1.50 -3.32
CA ASN A 430 -28.51 -2.26 -4.56
C ASN A 430 -28.76 -3.76 -4.38
N GLY A 431 -28.95 -4.22 -3.14
CA GLY A 431 -29.04 -5.65 -2.84
C GLY A 431 -27.69 -6.38 -3.04
N VAL A 432 -27.71 -7.69 -2.89
CA VAL A 432 -26.53 -8.55 -3.09
C VAL A 432 -26.58 -9.14 -4.50
N LYS A 433 -25.63 -8.78 -5.37
CA LYS A 433 -25.55 -9.31 -6.73
C LYS A 433 -25.26 -10.82 -6.73
N LYS A 434 -25.79 -11.55 -7.72
CA LYS A 434 -25.47 -12.96 -7.91
C LYS A 434 -23.99 -13.13 -8.25
N GLU A 435 -23.37 -14.23 -7.80
CA GLU A 435 -21.93 -14.51 -7.89
C GLU A 435 -21.38 -14.42 -9.34
N ARG A 436 -22.15 -14.87 -10.36
CA ARG A 436 -21.76 -14.77 -11.78
C ARG A 436 -21.63 -13.35 -12.29
N ASP A 437 -22.46 -12.42 -11.82
CA ASP A 437 -22.46 -11.03 -12.28
C ASP A 437 -21.28 -10.24 -11.68
N ALA A 438 -20.86 -10.56 -10.45
CA ALA A 438 -19.71 -9.94 -9.80
C ALA A 438 -18.40 -10.28 -10.51
N THR A 439 -18.19 -11.55 -10.85
CA THR A 439 -16.98 -12.00 -11.57
C THR A 439 -16.91 -11.44 -12.99
N CYS A 440 -18.05 -11.39 -13.71
CA CYS A 440 -18.14 -10.77 -15.04
C CYS A 440 -17.88 -9.24 -14.99
N ALA A 441 -18.34 -8.54 -13.96
CA ALA A 441 -18.11 -7.10 -13.83
C ALA A 441 -16.62 -6.78 -13.60
N ILE A 442 -15.92 -7.60 -12.81
CA ILE A 442 -14.48 -7.47 -12.58
C ILE A 442 -13.69 -7.78 -13.85
N HIS A 443 -14.07 -8.84 -14.61
CA HIS A 443 -13.45 -9.17 -15.89
C HIS A 443 -13.66 -8.08 -16.97
N ARG A 444 -14.83 -7.42 -17.00
CA ARG A 444 -15.07 -6.28 -17.89
C ARG A 444 -14.25 -5.05 -17.48
N ALA A 445 -14.13 -4.80 -16.18
CA ALA A 445 -13.31 -3.72 -15.65
C ALA A 445 -11.81 -3.88 -15.98
N GLY A 446 -11.30 -5.10 -16.07
CA GLY A 446 -9.93 -5.41 -16.55
C GLY A 446 -9.75 -5.07 -18.03
N ARG A 447 -10.68 -5.52 -18.90
CA ARG A 447 -10.58 -5.32 -20.37
C ARG A 447 -10.64 -3.86 -20.82
N ASP A 448 -11.34 -3.00 -20.10
CA ASP A 448 -11.42 -1.56 -20.42
C ASP A 448 -10.11 -0.81 -20.12
N PHE A 449 -9.15 -1.42 -19.41
CA PHE A 449 -7.80 -0.88 -19.26
C PHE A 449 -7.00 -0.94 -20.57
N ASP A 450 -7.26 -1.94 -21.43
CA ASP A 450 -6.51 -2.18 -22.68
C ASP A 450 -7.10 -1.47 -23.91
N GLY A 451 -8.39 -1.13 -23.91
CA GLY A 451 -9.10 -0.58 -25.07
C GLY A 451 -8.62 0.82 -25.52
N ARG A 452 -7.93 1.59 -24.72
CA ARG A 452 -7.46 2.95 -25.04
C ARG A 452 -6.01 3.04 -25.52
N ALA A 453 -5.24 1.97 -25.41
CA ALA A 453 -3.86 1.93 -25.89
C ALA A 453 -3.75 1.63 -27.39
N LYS A 454 -4.82 1.14 -28.04
CA LYS A 454 -4.83 0.75 -29.47
C LYS A 454 -5.36 1.80 -30.45
N VAL A 455 -5.71 2.99 -30.00
CA VAL A 455 -6.15 4.07 -30.89
C VAL A 455 -5.22 5.27 -30.73
N LYS A 456 -4.05 5.19 -31.38
CA LYS A 456 -3.30 6.31 -32.00
C LYS A 456 -2.06 5.74 -32.70
N HIS A 457 -2.23 5.33 -33.93
CA HIS A 457 -1.16 5.41 -34.94
C HIS A 457 -1.41 6.64 -35.76
#